data_2fa83d2a2ed00a6f5a1f452d2b4d83b0
#
_entry.id   2fa83d2a2ed00a6f5a1f452d2b4d83b0
#
_cell.length_a   1.000
_cell.length_b   1.000
_cell.length_c   1.000
_cell.angle_alpha   90.00
_cell.angle_beta   90.00
_cell.angle_gamma   90.00
#
_symmetry.space_group_name_H-M   'P 1'
#
loop_
_entity.id
_entity.type
_entity.pdbx_description
1 polymer ?
#
loop_
_entity_poly.entity_id
_entity_poly.type
_entity_poly.pdbx_seq_one_letter_code
_entity_poly.pdbx_strand_id
1 'polypeptide(L)'
;MGKRTIEFLANEEHDWFFHCHLLYHMEAGMARVFSYQEQGPAHQVNLGPHSLDPYYFMGEVAVQSHMSMGMATLQNSRNNFNALWDVGWGETAKPYPHGHDPEYEVDLTYSRYFNPNFSAFGGFRFANEGGAKNRGIFGVAYRLPYFVQSEFLVDTRGDVRLRLGKNFQITARFSVFAEGEYDTGTQWEWTAGATYLLNKRFSLIGQYHSDHGAGGGIIFRF
;
A
#
# COMPACT_ATOMS: atom_id res chain seq x y z
N MET A 1 -26.49 18.31 14.86
CA MET A 1 -25.08 18.29 14.41
C MET A 1 -24.23 18.83 15.54
N GLY A 2 -23.21 18.06 15.97
CA GLY A 2 -22.27 18.49 17.01
C GLY A 2 -21.22 19.44 16.45
N LYS A 3 -20.92 20.53 17.16
CA LYS A 3 -19.78 21.38 16.87
C LYS A 3 -18.52 20.75 17.45
N ARG A 4 -17.41 20.82 16.72
CA ARG A 4 -16.07 20.47 17.18
C ARG A 4 -15.19 21.71 17.02
N THR A 5 -14.39 21.98 18.02
CA THR A 5 -13.39 23.05 18.00
C THR A 5 -12.02 22.43 18.00
N ILE A 6 -11.14 22.95 17.16
CA ILE A 6 -9.74 22.58 17.12
C ILE A 6 -8.91 23.84 17.30
N GLU A 7 -7.81 23.74 18.04
CA GLU A 7 -6.81 24.78 18.17
C GLU A 7 -5.50 24.28 17.56
N PHE A 8 -4.80 25.15 16.85
CA PHE A 8 -3.51 24.83 16.27
C PHE A 8 -2.64 26.08 16.23
N LEU A 9 -1.34 25.88 16.30
CA LEU A 9 -0.38 26.97 16.16
C LEU A 9 -0.14 27.21 14.66
N ALA A 10 -0.60 28.35 14.18
CA ALA A 10 -0.36 28.83 12.83
C ALA A 10 0.93 29.64 12.82
N ASN A 11 2.08 29.03 12.54
CA ASN A 11 3.40 29.62 12.61
C ASN A 11 4.15 29.61 11.27
N GLU A 12 3.50 29.28 10.19
CA GLU A 12 4.04 29.35 8.84
C GLU A 12 3.61 30.65 8.15
N GLU A 13 4.42 31.19 7.28
CA GLU A 13 4.21 32.50 6.65
C GLU A 13 3.18 32.51 5.52
N HIS A 14 2.68 31.35 5.09
CA HIS A 14 1.78 31.19 3.96
C HIS A 14 0.39 30.73 4.38
N ASP A 15 -0.56 30.80 3.44
CA ASP A 15 -1.90 30.29 3.63
C ASP A 15 -1.90 28.80 3.93
N TRP A 16 -2.76 28.40 4.88
CA TRP A 16 -2.90 27.02 5.29
C TRP A 16 -4.05 26.34 4.58
N PHE A 17 -3.76 25.23 3.90
CA PHE A 17 -4.77 24.41 3.28
C PHE A 17 -5.20 23.29 4.23
N PHE A 18 -6.39 23.47 4.82
CA PHE A 18 -7.00 22.49 5.72
C PHE A 18 -8.00 21.64 4.94
N HIS A 19 -7.74 20.35 4.84
CA HIS A 19 -8.55 19.45 4.04
C HIS A 19 -8.62 18.05 4.62
N CYS A 20 -9.65 17.30 4.22
CA CYS A 20 -9.72 15.88 4.47
C CYS A 20 -8.69 15.16 3.58
N HIS A 21 -7.89 14.27 4.16
CA HIS A 21 -6.91 13.48 3.41
C HIS A 21 -7.55 12.40 2.51
N LEU A 22 -8.83 12.13 2.64
CA LEU A 22 -9.57 11.40 1.64
C LEU A 22 -9.87 12.34 0.48
N LEU A 23 -9.13 12.21 -0.63
CA LEU A 23 -9.21 13.09 -1.80
C LEU A 23 -10.65 13.30 -2.28
N TYR A 24 -11.43 12.27 -2.27
CA TYR A 24 -12.85 12.29 -2.58
C TYR A 24 -13.68 13.23 -1.65
N HIS A 25 -13.37 13.27 -0.34
CA HIS A 25 -14.02 14.21 0.58
C HIS A 25 -13.53 15.65 0.34
N MET A 26 -12.26 15.81 0.01
CA MET A 26 -11.70 17.11 -0.36
C MET A 26 -12.40 17.67 -1.60
N GLU A 27 -12.55 16.89 -2.67
CA GLU A 27 -13.27 17.25 -3.89
C GLU A 27 -14.77 17.53 -3.62
N ALA A 28 -15.38 16.81 -2.66
CA ALA A 28 -16.75 17.04 -2.20
C ALA A 28 -16.90 18.28 -1.30
N GLY A 29 -15.86 19.10 -1.16
CA GLY A 29 -15.90 20.37 -0.44
C GLY A 29 -15.41 20.32 1.00
N MET A 30 -14.81 19.23 1.46
CA MET A 30 -14.15 19.17 2.76
C MET A 30 -12.74 19.77 2.71
N ALA A 31 -12.66 21.00 2.24
CA ALA A 31 -11.44 21.79 2.14
C ALA A 31 -11.69 23.24 2.51
N ARG A 32 -10.73 23.87 3.17
CA ARG A 32 -10.74 25.30 3.50
C ARG A 32 -9.31 25.85 3.45
N VAL A 33 -9.21 27.10 3.11
CA VAL A 33 -7.95 27.85 3.19
C VAL A 33 -8.04 28.80 4.38
N PHE A 34 -7.06 28.78 5.26
CA PHE A 34 -6.88 29.77 6.32
C PHE A 34 -5.82 30.77 5.83
N SER A 35 -6.23 32.02 5.60
CA SER A 35 -5.33 33.08 5.17
C SER A 35 -5.11 34.08 6.28
N TYR A 36 -3.90 34.58 6.41
CA TYR A 36 -3.52 35.64 7.34
C TYR A 36 -3.85 37.05 6.84
N GLN A 37 -4.16 37.20 5.55
CA GLN A 37 -4.47 38.52 5.00
C GLN A 37 -5.93 38.90 5.28
N GLU A 38 -6.14 40.10 5.80
CA GLU A 38 -7.47 40.70 5.86
C GLU A 38 -8.06 40.75 4.45
N GLN A 39 -9.24 40.20 4.29
CA GLN A 39 -9.87 39.95 3.00
C GLN A 39 -10.18 41.26 2.28
N GLY A 40 -9.43 41.53 1.22
CA GLY A 40 -9.99 42.15 0.05
C GLY A 40 -11.02 41.22 -0.64
N PRO A 41 -11.78 41.67 -1.61
CA PRO A 41 -12.85 40.90 -2.22
C PRO A 41 -12.35 39.54 -2.67
N ALA A 42 -12.95 38.50 -2.12
CA ALA A 42 -12.65 37.10 -2.17
C ALA A 42 -11.45 36.77 -3.07
N HIS A 43 -10.29 36.55 -2.45
CA HIS A 43 -9.18 35.97 -3.16
C HIS A 43 -9.66 34.60 -3.62
N GLN A 44 -10.17 34.52 -4.83
CA GLN A 44 -10.39 33.25 -5.49
C GLN A 44 -9.00 32.65 -5.56
N VAL A 45 -8.73 31.70 -4.66
CA VAL A 45 -7.61 30.79 -4.85
C VAL A 45 -7.87 30.21 -6.23
N ASN A 46 -7.15 30.74 -7.19
CA ASN A 46 -7.14 30.17 -8.52
C ASN A 46 -6.40 28.84 -8.36
N LEU A 47 -7.11 27.86 -7.85
CA LEU A 47 -6.74 26.46 -8.00
C LEU A 47 -6.72 26.31 -9.51
N GLY A 48 -5.56 26.57 -10.09
CA GLY A 48 -5.35 26.55 -11.53
C GLY A 48 -6.11 25.39 -12.17
N PRO A 49 -6.31 25.34 -13.44
CA PRO A 49 -7.25 24.42 -14.05
C PRO A 49 -7.06 23.05 -13.39
N HIS A 50 -8.13 22.47 -12.86
CA HIS A 50 -8.19 21.15 -12.18
C HIS A 50 -7.62 19.99 -13.04
N SER A 51 -6.91 20.35 -14.09
CA SER A 51 -6.17 19.50 -15.01
C SER A 51 -4.85 18.94 -14.42
N LEU A 52 -4.40 19.44 -13.28
CA LEU A 52 -3.19 18.97 -12.66
C LEU A 52 -3.55 17.94 -11.58
N ASP A 53 -3.73 16.70 -12.01
CA ASP A 53 -3.74 15.52 -11.19
C ASP A 53 -2.32 14.90 -11.23
N PRO A 54 -1.35 15.48 -10.50
CA PRO A 54 0.04 15.10 -10.61
C PRO A 54 0.26 13.70 -10.09
N TYR A 55 1.27 13.03 -10.64
CA TYR A 55 1.72 11.77 -10.11
C TYR A 55 2.66 11.99 -8.93
N TYR A 56 2.44 11.23 -7.87
CA TYR A 56 3.28 11.18 -6.69
C TYR A 56 3.98 9.83 -6.63
N PHE A 57 5.29 9.89 -6.38
CA PHE A 57 6.09 8.70 -6.17
C PHE A 57 6.26 8.47 -4.66
N MET A 58 6.03 7.25 -4.22
CA MET A 58 6.26 6.81 -2.85
C MET A 58 6.65 5.33 -2.82
N GLY A 59 7.28 4.92 -1.75
CA GLY A 59 7.61 3.51 -1.59
C GLY A 59 8.07 3.16 -0.19
N GLU A 60 8.09 1.86 0.05
CA GLU A 60 8.71 1.31 1.25
C GLU A 60 9.44 0.02 0.94
N VAL A 61 10.51 -0.20 1.69
CA VAL A 61 11.34 -1.41 1.64
C VAL A 61 11.49 -1.94 3.05
N ALA A 62 11.09 -3.18 3.27
CA ALA A 62 11.37 -3.91 4.48
C ALA A 62 12.54 -4.88 4.23
N VAL A 63 13.61 -4.75 5.00
CA VAL A 63 14.73 -5.69 5.00
C VAL A 63 14.72 -6.42 6.33
N GLN A 64 14.56 -7.73 6.27
CA GLN A 64 14.38 -8.60 7.43
C GLN A 64 15.40 -9.74 7.42
N SER A 65 15.53 -10.45 8.52
CA SER A 65 16.49 -11.54 8.64
C SER A 65 16.24 -12.72 7.69
N HIS A 66 14.99 -12.89 7.22
CA HIS A 66 14.54 -14.04 6.44
C HIS A 66 14.00 -13.68 5.06
N MET A 67 13.70 -12.40 4.82
CA MET A 67 13.18 -11.92 3.54
C MET A 67 13.33 -10.40 3.36
N SER A 68 13.14 -9.93 2.14
CA SER A 68 12.89 -8.53 1.83
C SER A 68 11.58 -8.41 1.09
N MET A 69 10.76 -7.48 1.51
CA MET A 69 9.52 -7.14 0.83
C MET A 69 9.43 -5.63 0.64
N GLY A 70 8.67 -5.21 -0.34
CA GLY A 70 8.48 -3.80 -0.50
C GLY A 70 7.57 -3.44 -1.66
N MET A 71 7.34 -2.14 -1.74
CA MET A 71 6.58 -1.56 -2.84
C MET A 71 7.18 -0.23 -3.28
N ALA A 72 7.04 0.05 -4.56
CA ALA A 72 7.21 1.38 -5.14
C ALA A 72 5.98 1.70 -5.98
N THR A 73 5.43 2.89 -5.78
CA THR A 73 4.20 3.28 -6.46
C THR A 73 4.31 4.69 -7.03
N LEU A 74 3.79 4.85 -8.24
CA LEU A 74 3.62 6.13 -8.91
C LEU A 74 2.12 6.31 -9.16
N GLN A 75 1.49 7.20 -8.40
CA GLN A 75 0.03 7.33 -8.41
C GLN A 75 -0.46 8.76 -8.55
N ASN A 76 -1.64 8.89 -9.14
CA ASN A 76 -2.47 10.08 -9.06
C ASN A 76 -3.85 9.72 -8.46
N SER A 77 -4.85 10.57 -8.56
CA SER A 77 -6.17 10.34 -7.95
C SER A 77 -6.86 9.06 -8.43
N ARG A 78 -6.56 8.57 -9.63
CA ARG A 78 -7.26 7.42 -10.23
C ARG A 78 -6.36 6.33 -10.79
N ASN A 79 -5.12 6.63 -11.06
CA ASN A 79 -4.20 5.71 -11.71
C ASN A 79 -3.05 5.40 -10.77
N ASN A 80 -2.65 4.15 -10.74
CA ASN A 80 -1.57 3.71 -9.90
C ASN A 80 -0.70 2.69 -10.63
N PHE A 81 0.60 2.96 -10.74
CA PHE A 81 1.61 2.04 -11.23
C PHE A 81 2.36 1.51 -10.02
N ASN A 82 2.32 0.21 -9.81
CA ASN A 82 2.96 -0.45 -8.69
C ASN A 82 4.05 -1.40 -9.14
N ALA A 83 5.13 -1.41 -8.37
CA ALA A 83 6.08 -2.50 -8.31
C ALA A 83 6.04 -3.05 -6.88
N LEU A 84 5.60 -4.29 -6.73
CA LEU A 84 5.59 -5.03 -5.47
C LEU A 84 6.62 -6.14 -5.58
N TRP A 85 7.32 -6.44 -4.49
CA TRP A 85 8.26 -7.56 -4.48
C TRP A 85 8.33 -8.21 -3.12
N ASP A 86 8.54 -9.52 -3.16
CA ASP A 86 8.91 -10.38 -2.07
C ASP A 86 10.11 -11.22 -2.50
N VAL A 87 11.14 -11.24 -1.67
CA VAL A 87 12.36 -12.04 -1.89
C VAL A 87 12.71 -12.72 -0.59
N GLY A 88 12.55 -14.02 -0.53
CA GLY A 88 12.83 -14.84 0.67
C GLY A 88 14.16 -15.56 0.58
N TRP A 89 14.88 -15.63 1.69
CA TRP A 89 16.12 -16.40 1.87
C TRP A 89 16.18 -17.16 3.21
N GLY A 90 15.08 -17.17 3.97
CA GLY A 90 14.91 -17.95 5.18
C GLY A 90 14.82 -19.46 4.89
N GLU A 91 14.89 -20.27 5.96
CA GLU A 91 14.60 -21.70 5.85
C GLU A 91 13.15 -21.85 5.39
N THR A 92 12.98 -22.36 4.18
CA THR A 92 11.66 -22.64 3.64
C THR A 92 11.10 -23.90 4.27
N ALA A 93 9.82 -23.89 4.63
CA ALA A 93 9.13 -25.09 5.11
C ALA A 93 8.98 -26.17 4.00
N LYS A 94 9.29 -25.82 2.75
CA LYS A 94 9.21 -26.71 1.58
C LYS A 94 10.62 -27.06 1.10
N PRO A 95 10.97 -28.35 0.99
CA PRO A 95 12.27 -28.74 0.44
C PRO A 95 12.30 -28.44 -1.05
N TYR A 96 13.16 -27.48 -1.45
CA TYR A 96 13.37 -27.15 -2.86
C TYR A 96 14.29 -28.13 -3.56
N PRO A 97 13.96 -28.55 -4.80
CA PRO A 97 14.82 -29.44 -5.56
C PRO A 97 16.07 -28.77 -6.16
N HIS A 98 16.25 -27.45 -6.07
CA HIS A 98 17.26 -26.72 -6.82
C HIS A 98 18.20 -25.81 -6.00
N GLY A 99 18.51 -26.16 -4.75
CA GLY A 99 19.57 -25.47 -4.00
C GLY A 99 19.13 -24.15 -3.37
N HIS A 100 20.07 -23.44 -2.79
CA HIS A 100 19.89 -22.26 -1.93
C HIS A 100 19.61 -20.93 -2.66
N ASP A 101 18.95 -20.93 -3.81
CA ASP A 101 18.59 -19.68 -4.51
C ASP A 101 17.41 -19.03 -3.78
N PRO A 102 17.45 -17.68 -3.58
CA PRO A 102 16.34 -16.98 -2.96
C PRO A 102 15.10 -17.08 -3.83
N GLU A 103 13.96 -17.31 -3.17
CA GLU A 103 12.65 -17.24 -3.81
C GLU A 103 12.27 -15.80 -4.04
N TYR A 104 11.65 -15.52 -5.16
CA TYR A 104 11.14 -14.18 -5.41
C TYR A 104 9.82 -14.21 -6.17
N GLU A 105 8.99 -13.23 -5.86
CA GLU A 105 7.84 -12.79 -6.64
C GLU A 105 7.94 -11.26 -6.82
N VAL A 106 7.79 -10.79 -8.06
CA VAL A 106 7.78 -9.36 -8.40
C VAL A 106 6.58 -9.09 -9.29
N ASP A 107 5.68 -8.24 -8.83
CA ASP A 107 4.50 -7.80 -9.57
C ASP A 107 4.68 -6.37 -10.06
N LEU A 108 4.55 -6.18 -11.37
CA LEU A 108 4.46 -4.86 -12.00
C LEU A 108 3.04 -4.67 -12.51
N THR A 109 2.28 -3.78 -11.86
CA THR A 109 0.86 -3.60 -12.16
C THR A 109 0.48 -2.15 -12.44
N TYR A 110 -0.51 -1.98 -13.29
CA TYR A 110 -1.27 -0.75 -13.43
C TYR A 110 -2.68 -0.97 -12.89
N SER A 111 -3.12 -0.10 -11.98
CA SER A 111 -4.46 -0.11 -11.39
C SER A 111 -5.24 1.14 -11.76
N ARG A 112 -6.51 0.98 -12.06
CA ARG A 112 -7.47 2.06 -12.26
C ARG A 112 -8.52 2.03 -11.17
N TYR A 113 -8.61 3.12 -10.40
CA TYR A 113 -9.65 3.30 -9.39
C TYR A 113 -10.92 3.84 -10.01
N PHE A 114 -12.03 3.16 -9.80
CA PHE A 114 -13.38 3.58 -10.19
C PHE A 114 -14.08 4.33 -9.06
N ASN A 115 -13.77 3.96 -7.83
CA ASN A 115 -14.16 4.64 -6.61
C ASN A 115 -13.12 4.35 -5.50
N PRO A 116 -13.21 4.99 -4.30
CA PRO A 116 -12.23 4.79 -3.23
C PRO A 116 -12.09 3.35 -2.72
N ASN A 117 -13.07 2.50 -2.98
CA ASN A 117 -13.10 1.11 -2.50
C ASN A 117 -12.89 0.07 -3.60
N PHE A 118 -12.94 0.46 -4.87
CA PHE A 118 -12.89 -0.48 -5.99
C PHE A 118 -11.92 -0.03 -7.06
N SER A 119 -11.03 -0.93 -7.44
CA SER A 119 -10.13 -0.78 -8.58
C SER A 119 -10.03 -2.08 -9.38
N ALA A 120 -9.68 -1.95 -10.64
CA ALA A 120 -9.24 -3.08 -11.47
C ALA A 120 -7.77 -2.85 -11.84
N PHE A 121 -7.04 -3.93 -11.99
CA PHE A 121 -5.63 -3.88 -12.34
C PHE A 121 -5.24 -4.93 -13.36
N GLY A 122 -4.08 -4.72 -13.99
CA GLY A 122 -3.45 -5.68 -14.86
C GLY A 122 -1.96 -5.43 -14.91
N GLY A 123 -1.20 -6.48 -15.21
CA GLY A 123 0.25 -6.37 -15.21
C GLY A 123 0.95 -7.69 -15.46
N PHE A 124 2.16 -7.77 -14.95
CA PHE A 124 3.05 -8.92 -15.11
C PHE A 124 3.63 -9.34 -13.77
N ARG A 125 3.70 -10.64 -13.56
CA ARG A 125 4.35 -11.29 -12.44
C ARG A 125 5.59 -12.02 -12.90
N PHE A 126 6.69 -11.80 -12.20
CA PHE A 126 7.95 -12.48 -12.34
C PHE A 126 8.21 -13.26 -11.06
N ALA A 127 8.30 -14.58 -11.15
CA ALA A 127 8.51 -15.43 -9.99
C ALA A 127 9.34 -16.66 -10.35
N ASN A 128 10.05 -17.20 -9.37
CA ASN A 128 10.78 -18.46 -9.49
C ASN A 128 10.25 -19.57 -8.55
N GLU A 129 9.24 -19.26 -7.74
CA GLU A 129 8.62 -20.21 -6.81
C GLU A 129 7.87 -21.32 -7.55
N GLY A 130 7.97 -22.56 -7.04
CA GLY A 130 7.15 -23.70 -7.48
C GLY A 130 7.19 -24.02 -8.98
N GLY A 131 8.26 -23.59 -9.72
CA GLY A 131 8.32 -23.68 -11.17
C GLY A 131 7.46 -22.62 -11.87
N ALA A 132 7.04 -21.61 -11.14
CA ALA A 132 6.31 -20.47 -11.67
C ALA A 132 7.16 -19.73 -12.71
N LYS A 133 6.61 -19.56 -13.90
CA LYS A 133 7.22 -18.75 -14.97
C LYS A 133 6.54 -17.39 -14.97
N ASN A 134 7.18 -16.44 -15.60
CA ASN A 134 6.60 -15.12 -15.85
C ASN A 134 5.21 -15.23 -16.46
N ARG A 135 4.27 -14.44 -15.98
CA ARG A 135 2.87 -14.49 -16.37
C ARG A 135 2.20 -13.12 -16.37
N GLY A 136 1.23 -12.93 -17.23
CA GLY A 136 0.32 -11.79 -17.15
C GLY A 136 -0.68 -12.04 -16.03
N ILE A 137 -1.02 -10.98 -15.30
CA ILE A 137 -1.99 -10.99 -14.21
C ILE A 137 -3.06 -9.92 -14.42
N PHE A 138 -4.29 -10.25 -14.07
CA PHE A 138 -5.44 -9.35 -14.15
C PHE A 138 -6.32 -9.56 -12.93
N GLY A 139 -6.85 -8.48 -12.37
CA GLY A 139 -7.64 -8.63 -11.18
C GLY A 139 -8.43 -7.40 -10.80
N VAL A 140 -9.13 -7.54 -9.70
CA VAL A 140 -9.87 -6.49 -9.04
C VAL A 140 -9.50 -6.44 -7.57
N ALA A 141 -9.45 -5.24 -7.01
CA ALA A 141 -9.28 -5.03 -5.60
C ALA A 141 -10.50 -4.30 -5.04
N TYR A 142 -10.96 -4.76 -3.89
CA TYR A 142 -12.09 -4.16 -3.20
C TYR A 142 -11.80 -4.02 -1.71
N ARG A 143 -12.10 -2.84 -1.17
CA ARG A 143 -12.02 -2.59 0.27
C ARG A 143 -13.32 -2.99 0.93
N LEU A 144 -13.31 -4.11 1.62
CA LEU A 144 -14.42 -4.64 2.39
C LEU A 144 -14.72 -3.77 3.64
N PRO A 145 -15.88 -3.93 4.29
CA PRO A 145 -16.16 -3.32 5.59
C PRO A 145 -15.02 -3.54 6.59
N TYR A 146 -14.87 -2.62 7.53
CA TYR A 146 -13.77 -2.60 8.49
C TYR A 146 -12.37 -2.44 7.87
N PHE A 147 -12.29 -1.93 6.63
CA PHE A 147 -11.04 -1.69 5.89
C PHE A 147 -10.21 -2.96 5.64
N VAL A 148 -10.85 -4.11 5.50
CA VAL A 148 -10.18 -5.31 5.01
C VAL A 148 -9.89 -5.13 3.53
N GLN A 149 -8.63 -5.25 3.14
CA GLN A 149 -8.23 -5.27 1.74
C GLN A 149 -8.53 -6.64 1.16
N SER A 150 -9.19 -6.70 0.02
CA SER A 150 -9.39 -7.93 -0.71
C SER A 150 -8.95 -7.75 -2.15
N GLU A 151 -8.32 -8.77 -2.70
CA GLU A 151 -7.86 -8.82 -4.07
C GLU A 151 -8.22 -10.17 -4.68
N PHE A 152 -8.77 -10.12 -5.87
CA PHE A 152 -9.03 -11.29 -6.68
C PHE A 152 -8.26 -11.15 -8.00
N LEU A 153 -7.48 -12.15 -8.34
CA LEU A 153 -6.58 -12.15 -9.47
C LEU A 153 -6.73 -13.44 -10.28
N VAL A 154 -6.60 -13.31 -11.58
CA VAL A 154 -6.48 -14.44 -12.52
C VAL A 154 -5.23 -14.22 -13.36
N ASP A 155 -4.46 -15.25 -13.59
CA ASP A 155 -3.28 -15.16 -14.43
C ASP A 155 -3.50 -15.79 -15.83
N THR A 156 -2.51 -15.60 -16.70
CA THR A 156 -2.56 -16.12 -18.09
C THR A 156 -2.44 -17.63 -18.20
N ARG A 157 -2.25 -18.36 -17.10
CA ARG A 157 -2.28 -19.83 -17.05
C ARG A 157 -3.63 -20.37 -16.61
N GLY A 158 -4.49 -19.49 -16.09
CA GLY A 158 -5.79 -19.84 -15.54
C GLY A 158 -5.76 -20.09 -14.03
N ASP A 159 -4.63 -19.82 -13.37
CA ASP A 159 -4.57 -19.85 -11.92
C ASP A 159 -5.32 -18.65 -11.34
N VAL A 160 -5.93 -18.87 -10.19
CA VAL A 160 -6.76 -17.90 -9.49
C VAL A 160 -6.17 -17.67 -8.10
N ARG A 161 -6.03 -16.38 -7.71
CA ARG A 161 -5.54 -15.97 -6.40
C ARG A 161 -6.57 -15.10 -5.70
N LEU A 162 -6.81 -15.38 -4.43
CA LEU A 162 -7.59 -14.55 -3.53
C LEU A 162 -6.70 -14.12 -2.35
N ARG A 163 -6.54 -12.83 -2.16
CA ARG A 163 -5.78 -12.23 -1.04
C ARG A 163 -6.70 -11.44 -0.14
N LEU A 164 -6.51 -11.57 1.16
CA LEU A 164 -7.19 -10.79 2.19
C LEU A 164 -6.16 -10.27 3.19
N GLY A 165 -6.14 -8.97 3.39
CA GLY A 165 -5.18 -8.34 4.29
C GLY A 165 -5.82 -7.29 5.20
N LYS A 166 -5.28 -7.15 6.40
CA LYS A 166 -5.72 -6.13 7.35
C LYS A 166 -4.56 -5.65 8.22
N ASN A 167 -4.49 -4.33 8.32
CA ASN A 167 -3.64 -3.67 9.31
C ASN A 167 -4.51 -3.07 10.43
N PHE A 168 -4.10 -3.29 11.68
CA PHE A 168 -4.75 -2.77 12.88
C PHE A 168 -3.81 -1.79 13.59
N GLN A 169 -4.14 -0.52 13.55
CA GLN A 169 -3.42 0.51 14.29
C GLN A 169 -3.84 0.45 15.77
N ILE A 170 -2.94 0.00 16.65
CA ILE A 170 -3.20 -0.16 18.09
C ILE A 170 -2.87 1.14 18.83
N THR A 171 -1.76 1.78 18.49
CA THR A 171 -1.37 3.11 19.01
C THR A 171 -0.87 4.00 17.87
N ALA A 172 -0.54 5.25 18.13
CA ALA A 172 0.03 6.15 17.12
C ALA A 172 1.35 5.62 16.50
N ARG A 173 2.03 4.66 17.15
CA ARG A 173 3.32 4.11 16.68
C ARG A 173 3.32 2.60 16.50
N PHE A 174 2.36 1.88 17.07
CA PHE A 174 2.33 0.43 17.03
C PHE A 174 1.14 -0.07 16.25
N SER A 175 1.39 -0.93 15.27
CA SER A 175 0.36 -1.62 14.50
C SER A 175 0.66 -3.11 14.39
N VAL A 176 -0.39 -3.89 14.19
CA VAL A 176 -0.31 -5.31 13.87
C VAL A 176 -1.01 -5.55 12.54
N PHE A 177 -0.53 -6.52 11.78
CA PHE A 177 -1.12 -6.86 10.50
C PHE A 177 -1.23 -8.37 10.33
N ALA A 178 -2.16 -8.77 9.49
CA ALA A 178 -2.29 -10.13 9.02
C ALA A 178 -2.74 -10.10 7.57
N GLU A 179 -2.19 -11.00 6.78
CA GLU A 179 -2.55 -11.24 5.38
C GLU A 179 -2.63 -12.74 5.15
N GLY A 180 -3.60 -13.15 4.37
CA GLY A 180 -3.74 -14.52 3.92
C GLY A 180 -4.05 -14.54 2.44
N GLU A 181 -3.47 -15.49 1.75
CA GLU A 181 -3.60 -15.68 0.32
C GLU A 181 -3.90 -17.13 0.01
N TYR A 182 -4.74 -17.36 -0.97
CA TYR A 182 -4.96 -18.66 -1.58
C TYR A 182 -4.77 -18.55 -3.08
N ASP A 183 -3.85 -19.32 -3.61
CA ASP A 183 -3.58 -19.42 -5.04
C ASP A 183 -3.76 -20.87 -5.48
N THR A 184 -4.41 -21.11 -6.61
CA THR A 184 -4.65 -22.47 -7.11
C THR A 184 -3.38 -23.19 -7.50
N GLY A 185 -2.30 -22.47 -7.80
CA GLY A 185 -0.98 -23.01 -8.13
C GLY A 185 -0.09 -23.25 -6.91
N THR A 186 -0.03 -22.30 -5.97
CA THR A 186 0.88 -22.32 -4.82
C THR A 186 0.22 -22.72 -3.49
N GLN A 187 -1.12 -22.78 -3.45
CA GLN A 187 -1.93 -23.14 -2.26
C GLN A 187 -2.08 -21.96 -1.26
N TRP A 188 -2.12 -22.29 0.04
CA TRP A 188 -2.28 -21.31 1.11
C TRP A 188 -0.94 -20.72 1.53
N GLU A 189 -0.96 -19.40 1.63
CA GLU A 189 0.13 -18.60 2.16
C GLU A 189 -0.43 -17.56 3.13
N TRP A 190 0.30 -17.26 4.21
CA TRP A 190 -0.12 -16.25 5.16
C TRP A 190 1.06 -15.60 5.86
N THR A 191 0.84 -14.36 6.25
CA THR A 191 1.81 -13.56 6.98
C THR A 191 1.10 -12.85 8.12
N ALA A 192 1.72 -12.80 9.28
CA ALA A 192 1.24 -12.00 10.39
C ALA A 192 2.42 -11.35 11.12
N GLY A 193 2.24 -10.11 11.56
CA GLY A 193 3.33 -9.39 12.17
C GLY A 193 2.92 -8.11 12.88
N ALA A 194 3.93 -7.41 13.34
CA ALA A 194 3.79 -6.13 13.99
C ALA A 194 4.83 -5.13 13.51
N THR A 195 4.48 -3.85 13.51
CA THR A 195 5.40 -2.77 13.20
C THR A 195 5.40 -1.73 14.30
N TYR A 196 6.57 -1.13 14.53
CA TYR A 196 6.74 -0.02 15.44
C TYR A 196 7.40 1.17 14.75
N LEU A 197 6.69 2.29 14.66
CA LEU A 197 7.13 3.51 14.00
C LEU A 197 8.18 4.24 14.85
N LEU A 198 9.42 4.31 14.38
CA LEU A 198 10.49 5.09 15.00
C LEU A 198 10.36 6.57 14.62
N ASN A 199 10.21 6.84 13.34
CA ASN A 199 9.99 8.17 12.77
C ASN A 199 9.28 8.05 11.40
N LYS A 200 9.07 9.16 10.70
CA LYS A 200 8.35 9.19 9.41
C LYS A 200 8.93 8.26 8.34
N ARG A 201 10.25 7.98 8.40
CA ARG A 201 10.96 7.18 7.39
C ARG A 201 11.28 5.76 7.84
N PHE A 202 11.38 5.50 9.14
CA PHE A 202 11.85 4.23 9.67
C PHE A 202 10.85 3.60 10.61
N SER A 203 10.64 2.30 10.47
CA SER A 203 9.92 1.45 11.42
C SER A 203 10.69 0.17 11.67
N LEU A 204 10.48 -0.42 12.83
CA LEU A 204 10.84 -1.80 13.09
C LEU A 204 9.70 -2.71 12.62
N ILE A 205 10.04 -3.90 12.16
CA ILE A 205 9.09 -4.95 11.80
C ILE A 205 9.52 -6.28 12.41
N GLY A 206 8.54 -7.03 12.89
CA GLY A 206 8.69 -8.44 13.22
C GLY A 206 7.50 -9.18 12.67
N GLN A 207 7.74 -10.28 11.95
CA GLN A 207 6.67 -11.05 11.32
C GLN A 207 7.00 -12.55 11.28
N TYR A 208 5.96 -13.31 11.05
CA TYR A 208 6.04 -14.71 10.65
C TYR A 208 5.39 -14.85 9.28
N HIS A 209 6.11 -15.49 8.37
CA HIS A 209 5.64 -15.84 7.03
C HIS A 209 5.54 -17.34 6.92
N SER A 210 4.45 -17.87 6.31
CA SER A 210 4.23 -19.32 6.23
C SER A 210 5.37 -20.07 5.55
N ASP A 211 5.98 -19.48 4.54
CA ASP A 211 7.02 -20.11 3.71
C ASP A 211 8.44 -19.75 4.17
N HIS A 212 8.65 -18.57 4.75
CA HIS A 212 9.98 -18.08 5.13
C HIS A 212 10.24 -18.06 6.64
N GLY A 213 9.22 -18.39 7.45
CA GLY A 213 9.36 -18.46 8.92
C GLY A 213 9.34 -17.12 9.62
N ALA A 214 9.93 -17.09 10.82
CA ALA A 214 9.95 -15.89 11.66
C ALA A 214 11.16 -15.01 11.34
N GLY A 215 10.94 -13.71 11.31
CA GLY A 215 12.00 -12.74 11.12
C GLY A 215 11.66 -11.35 11.61
N GLY A 216 12.69 -10.53 11.67
CA GLY A 216 12.56 -9.14 12.05
C GLY A 216 13.56 -8.27 11.29
N GLY A 217 13.26 -6.98 11.23
CA GLY A 217 14.05 -6.05 10.45
C GLY A 217 13.60 -4.61 10.55
N ILE A 218 13.90 -3.87 9.50
CA ILE A 218 13.64 -2.43 9.40
C ILE A 218 12.87 -2.15 8.10
N ILE A 219 11.87 -1.28 8.21
CA ILE A 219 11.19 -0.70 7.06
C ILE A 219 11.73 0.71 6.85
N PHE A 220 12.08 1.02 5.62
CA PHE A 220 12.43 2.36 5.16
C PHE A 220 11.35 2.87 4.20
N ARG A 221 10.88 4.13 4.40
CA ARG A 221 9.90 4.83 3.55
C ARG A 221 10.49 6.06 2.90
N PHE A 222 10.15 6.29 1.66
CA PHE A 222 10.63 7.43 0.85
C PHE A 222 9.52 8.00 -0.04
#